data_f93f54edddd40bc80c8e653e37f06b43
#
_entry.id   f93f54edddd40bc80c8e653e37f06b43
#
_cell.length_a   1.000
_cell.length_b   1.000
_cell.length_c   1.000
_cell.angle_alpha   90.00
_cell.angle_beta   90.00
_cell.angle_gamma   90.00
#
_symmetry.space_group_name_H-M   'P 1'
#
loop_
_entity.id
_entity.type
_entity.pdbx_description
1 polymer ?
#
loop_
_entity_poly.entity_id
_entity_poly.type
_entity_poly.pdbx_seq_one_letter_code
_entity_poly.pdbx_strand_id
1 'polypeptide(L)'
;MFWISLFFIGACFGSFFNVVIYRLPLNESIINGRSYCPNCYHQLSWYDLLPIVSYLCLKGRCRYCLKKIGISHLVIEVISGILFVYCFYQYDLYKMIIVYFISMLLFIIALIDLKTFNIYDITIFILFILTIIYRLLTSFDILDMIAGSLVISSLMMGINIFIKDGFGIGDIELMFVSGILLGFNNIIIAFMIAIITGGIYSLFLLLLKKTTMHSYIPFAP
;
A
#
# COMPACT_ATOMS: atom_id res chain seq x y z
N MET A 1 -13.12 3.29 -25.79
CA MET A 1 -13.84 4.07 -24.75
C MET A 1 -13.98 3.30 -23.43
N PHE A 2 -14.43 2.06 -23.46
CA PHE A 2 -14.63 1.23 -22.26
C PHE A 2 -13.41 1.11 -21.32
N TRP A 3 -12.21 0.82 -21.84
CA TRP A 3 -10.97 0.73 -21.05
C TRP A 3 -10.56 2.05 -20.39
N ILE A 4 -10.84 3.16 -21.08
CA ILE A 4 -10.57 4.50 -20.53
C ILE A 4 -11.50 4.80 -19.36
N SER A 5 -12.79 4.45 -19.45
CA SER A 5 -13.71 4.64 -18.33
C SER A 5 -13.32 3.80 -17.11
N LEU A 6 -12.91 2.54 -17.31
CA LEU A 6 -12.38 1.69 -16.23
C LEU A 6 -11.13 2.29 -15.58
N PHE A 7 -10.21 2.79 -16.38
CA PHE A 7 -9.02 3.47 -15.86
C PHE A 7 -9.38 4.67 -14.98
N PHE A 8 -10.32 5.52 -15.41
CA PHE A 8 -10.75 6.66 -14.62
C PHE A 8 -11.48 6.25 -13.33
N ILE A 9 -12.25 5.16 -13.33
CA ILE A 9 -12.84 4.60 -12.11
C ILE A 9 -11.74 4.22 -11.12
N GLY A 10 -10.73 3.48 -11.57
CA GLY A 10 -9.58 3.14 -10.73
C GLY A 10 -8.82 4.38 -10.25
N ALA A 11 -8.62 5.39 -11.09
CA ALA A 11 -7.99 6.65 -10.71
C ALA A 11 -8.78 7.43 -9.64
N CYS A 12 -10.13 7.36 -9.66
CA CYS A 12 -10.96 7.94 -8.60
C CYS A 12 -10.72 7.26 -7.25
N PHE A 13 -10.60 5.94 -7.22
CA PHE A 13 -10.16 5.24 -6.00
C PHE A 13 -8.75 5.66 -5.59
N GLY A 14 -7.83 5.84 -6.55
CA GLY A 14 -6.47 6.34 -6.30
C GLY A 14 -6.46 7.70 -5.62
N SER A 15 -7.35 8.61 -6.04
CA SER A 15 -7.52 9.92 -5.40
C SER A 15 -8.00 9.79 -3.94
N PHE A 16 -8.91 8.86 -3.65
CA PHE A 16 -9.30 8.56 -2.27
C PHE A 16 -8.13 7.96 -1.46
N PHE A 17 -7.36 7.06 -2.04
CA PHE A 17 -6.19 6.47 -1.38
C PHE A 17 -5.11 7.50 -1.03
N ASN A 18 -4.96 8.55 -1.82
CA ASN A 18 -4.13 9.70 -1.46
C ASN A 18 -4.56 10.33 -0.14
N VAL A 19 -5.87 10.44 0.11
CA VAL A 19 -6.41 10.95 1.38
C VAL A 19 -6.06 10.02 2.53
N VAL A 20 -6.17 8.69 2.33
CA VAL A 20 -5.79 7.69 3.34
C VAL A 20 -4.31 7.81 3.70
N ILE A 21 -3.42 7.85 2.71
CA ILE A 21 -1.96 7.96 2.90
C ILE A 21 -1.56 9.24 3.63
N TYR A 22 -2.32 10.31 3.46
CA TYR A 22 -2.03 11.58 4.11
C TYR A 22 -2.60 11.65 5.53
N ARG A 23 -3.87 11.27 5.72
CA ARG A 23 -4.61 11.47 6.99
C ARG A 23 -4.32 10.40 8.04
N LEU A 24 -4.10 9.17 7.62
CA LEU A 24 -3.87 8.07 8.55
C LEU A 24 -2.66 8.32 9.47
N PRO A 25 -1.50 8.77 8.97
CA PRO A 25 -0.36 9.13 9.83
C PRO A 25 -0.60 10.32 10.75
N LEU A 26 -1.55 11.20 10.41
CA LEU A 26 -1.91 12.37 11.22
C LEU A 26 -3.02 12.09 12.22
N ASN A 27 -3.54 10.85 12.27
CA ASN A 27 -4.70 10.44 13.07
C ASN A 27 -5.96 11.28 12.75
N GLU A 28 -6.06 11.78 11.51
CA GLU A 28 -7.24 12.51 11.04
C GLU A 28 -8.31 11.56 10.51
N SER A 29 -9.58 11.95 10.64
CA SER A 29 -10.69 11.17 10.11
C SER A 29 -10.59 11.04 8.57
N ILE A 30 -10.62 9.79 8.08
CA ILE A 30 -10.60 9.47 6.65
C ILE A 30 -11.99 9.73 6.02
N ILE A 31 -13.05 9.51 6.81
CA ILE A 31 -14.44 9.54 6.33
C ILE A 31 -15.02 10.96 6.45
N ASN A 32 -14.72 11.65 7.56
CA ASN A 32 -15.29 12.94 7.87
C ASN A 32 -14.40 14.08 7.38
N GLY A 33 -15.00 15.06 6.72
CA GLY A 33 -14.32 16.27 6.26
C GLY A 33 -14.02 16.28 4.76
N ARG A 34 -14.07 17.48 4.20
CA ARG A 34 -13.73 17.73 2.79
C ARG A 34 -12.21 17.69 2.58
N SER A 35 -11.80 17.37 1.36
CA SER A 35 -10.39 17.49 0.97
C SER A 35 -9.97 18.97 0.97
N TYR A 36 -8.77 19.22 1.49
CA TYR A 36 -8.22 20.57 1.60
C TYR A 36 -6.74 20.58 1.17
N CYS A 37 -6.25 21.75 0.80
CA CYS A 37 -4.84 21.93 0.50
C CYS A 37 -4.04 22.00 1.83
N PRO A 38 -3.01 21.17 2.05
CA PRO A 38 -2.25 21.18 3.32
C PRO A 38 -1.46 22.47 3.56
N ASN A 39 -1.29 23.32 2.54
CA ASN A 39 -0.52 24.56 2.65
C ASN A 39 -1.36 25.79 2.94
N CYS A 40 -2.56 25.91 2.37
CA CYS A 40 -3.42 27.08 2.56
C CYS A 40 -4.74 26.75 3.27
N TYR A 41 -4.97 25.47 3.59
CA TYR A 41 -6.17 24.95 4.25
C TYR A 41 -7.49 25.25 3.53
N HIS A 42 -7.40 25.72 2.28
CA HIS A 42 -8.57 25.97 1.45
C HIS A 42 -9.24 24.63 1.07
N GLN A 43 -10.56 24.53 1.23
CA GLN A 43 -11.32 23.36 0.82
C GLN A 43 -11.36 23.23 -0.69
N LEU A 44 -11.03 22.04 -1.19
CA LEU A 44 -10.98 21.76 -2.62
C LEU A 44 -12.40 21.58 -3.17
N SER A 45 -12.64 22.13 -4.34
CA SER A 45 -13.88 21.93 -5.09
C SER A 45 -13.86 20.59 -5.83
N TRP A 46 -15.02 20.08 -6.22
CA TRP A 46 -15.13 18.78 -6.89
C TRP A 46 -14.29 18.67 -8.18
N TYR A 47 -14.16 19.76 -8.93
CA TYR A 47 -13.32 19.82 -10.16
C TYR A 47 -11.81 19.82 -9.86
N ASP A 48 -11.39 20.19 -8.66
CA ASP A 48 -9.99 20.08 -8.21
C ASP A 48 -9.63 18.66 -7.80
N LEU A 49 -10.65 17.82 -7.57
CA LEU A 49 -10.52 16.41 -7.19
C LEU A 49 -10.61 15.44 -8.38
N LEU A 50 -10.80 15.94 -9.60
CA LEU A 50 -10.79 15.11 -10.80
C LEU A 50 -9.41 14.47 -10.97
N PRO A 51 -9.29 13.12 -10.87
CA PRO A 51 -8.00 12.46 -10.87
C PRO A 51 -7.25 12.73 -12.16
N ILE A 52 -5.94 12.90 -12.06
CA ILE A 52 -5.02 13.14 -13.18
C ILE A 52 -5.32 14.46 -13.91
N VAL A 53 -6.58 14.70 -14.28
CA VAL A 53 -7.00 15.86 -15.09
C VAL A 53 -6.72 17.17 -14.34
N SER A 54 -7.13 17.28 -13.07
CA SER A 54 -6.91 18.48 -12.27
C SER A 54 -5.41 18.76 -12.09
N TYR A 55 -4.61 17.72 -11.83
CA TYR A 55 -3.17 17.85 -11.67
C TYR A 55 -2.49 18.36 -12.95
N LEU A 56 -2.86 17.81 -14.11
CA LEU A 56 -2.31 18.23 -15.42
C LEU A 56 -2.74 19.66 -15.78
N CYS A 57 -4.02 19.99 -15.63
CA CYS A 57 -4.54 21.34 -15.92
C CYS A 57 -3.91 22.42 -15.04
N LEU A 58 -3.66 22.10 -13.76
CA LEU A 58 -3.04 23.00 -12.79
C LEU A 58 -1.50 22.94 -12.80
N LYS A 59 -0.91 22.14 -13.71
CA LYS A 59 0.55 21.94 -13.82
C LYS A 59 1.19 21.55 -12.47
N GLY A 60 0.50 20.67 -11.71
CA GLY A 60 0.96 20.21 -10.41
C GLY A 60 1.01 21.27 -9.33
N ARG A 61 0.13 22.27 -9.37
CA ARG A 61 0.06 23.36 -8.37
C ARG A 61 -1.34 23.51 -7.80
N CYS A 62 -1.43 23.93 -6.55
CA CYS A 62 -2.71 24.31 -5.97
C CYS A 62 -3.30 25.53 -6.69
N ARG A 63 -4.60 25.50 -7.00
CA ARG A 63 -5.31 26.61 -7.68
C ARG A 63 -5.29 27.90 -6.88
N TYR A 64 -5.33 27.79 -5.53
CA TYR A 64 -5.51 28.94 -4.63
C TYR A 64 -4.20 29.55 -4.14
N CYS A 65 -3.23 28.73 -3.75
CA CYS A 65 -1.95 29.21 -3.22
C CYS A 65 -0.75 29.00 -4.15
N LEU A 66 -0.95 28.40 -5.32
CA LEU A 66 0.04 28.11 -6.36
C LEU A 66 1.23 27.25 -5.91
N LYS A 67 1.21 26.74 -4.68
CA LYS A 67 2.26 25.85 -4.16
C LYS A 67 2.25 24.51 -4.89
N LYS A 68 3.42 23.94 -5.14
CA LYS A 68 3.57 22.65 -5.86
C LYS A 68 2.95 21.52 -5.06
N ILE A 69 2.17 20.68 -5.75
CA ILE A 69 1.63 19.41 -5.26
C ILE A 69 2.65 18.32 -5.62
N GLY A 70 2.95 17.43 -4.68
CA GLY A 70 3.88 16.33 -4.92
C GLY A 70 3.44 15.43 -6.07
N ILE A 71 4.37 15.00 -6.91
CA ILE A 71 4.10 14.09 -8.04
C ILE A 71 3.56 12.73 -7.57
N SER A 72 3.82 12.37 -6.31
CA SER A 72 3.31 11.12 -5.69
C SER A 72 1.79 10.98 -5.80
N HIS A 73 1.04 12.09 -5.70
CA HIS A 73 -0.42 12.07 -5.85
C HIS A 73 -0.83 11.58 -7.24
N LEU A 74 -0.21 12.13 -8.28
CA LEU A 74 -0.46 11.71 -9.66
C LEU A 74 -0.07 10.24 -9.89
N VAL A 75 1.08 9.83 -9.36
CA VAL A 75 1.60 8.46 -9.52
C VAL A 75 0.63 7.44 -8.91
N ILE A 76 0.09 7.72 -7.72
CA ILE A 76 -0.87 6.84 -7.04
C ILE A 76 -2.16 6.72 -7.86
N GLU A 77 -2.68 7.81 -8.40
CA GLU A 77 -3.87 7.80 -9.25
C GLU A 77 -3.67 6.98 -10.53
N VAL A 78 -2.52 7.15 -11.18
CA VAL A 78 -2.17 6.40 -12.39
C VAL A 78 -1.99 4.91 -12.11
N ILE A 79 -1.23 4.54 -11.06
CA ILE A 79 -1.03 3.14 -10.66
C ILE A 79 -2.37 2.49 -10.32
N SER A 80 -3.21 3.17 -9.56
CA SER A 80 -4.55 2.70 -9.20
C SER A 80 -5.43 2.46 -10.44
N GLY A 81 -5.40 3.38 -11.41
CA GLY A 81 -6.12 3.22 -12.68
C GLY A 81 -5.63 2.03 -13.50
N ILE A 82 -4.31 1.87 -13.64
CA ILE A 82 -3.70 0.74 -14.37
C ILE A 82 -4.04 -0.59 -13.68
N LEU A 83 -3.90 -0.65 -12.35
CA LEU A 83 -4.19 -1.85 -11.57
C LEU A 83 -5.66 -2.25 -11.68
N PHE A 84 -6.58 -1.27 -11.67
CA PHE A 84 -8.01 -1.54 -11.84
C PHE A 84 -8.32 -2.19 -13.19
N VAL A 85 -7.75 -1.65 -14.27
CA VAL A 85 -7.89 -2.22 -15.62
C VAL A 85 -7.28 -3.62 -15.70
N TYR A 86 -6.08 -3.82 -15.11
CA TYR A 86 -5.43 -5.11 -15.07
C TYR A 86 -6.26 -6.16 -14.33
N CYS A 87 -6.78 -5.82 -13.14
CA CYS A 87 -7.63 -6.73 -12.38
C CYS A 87 -8.93 -7.07 -13.13
N PHE A 88 -9.52 -6.09 -13.82
CA PHE A 88 -10.71 -6.31 -14.63
C PHE A 88 -10.46 -7.26 -15.81
N TYR A 89 -9.28 -7.18 -16.41
CA TYR A 89 -8.91 -8.07 -17.50
C TYR A 89 -8.65 -9.50 -17.03
N GLN A 90 -8.07 -9.68 -15.83
CA GLN A 90 -7.54 -10.96 -15.37
C GLN A 90 -8.53 -11.77 -14.54
N TYR A 91 -9.48 -11.14 -13.87
CA TYR A 91 -10.36 -11.78 -12.89
C TYR A 91 -11.84 -11.55 -13.18
N ASP A 92 -12.68 -12.51 -12.74
CA ASP A 92 -14.12 -12.33 -12.66
C ASP A 92 -14.47 -11.19 -11.71
N LEU A 93 -15.64 -10.54 -11.91
CA LEU A 93 -16.03 -9.32 -11.20
C LEU A 93 -15.84 -9.37 -9.67
N TYR A 94 -16.22 -10.47 -9.03
CA TYR A 94 -16.10 -10.60 -7.56
C TYR A 94 -14.64 -10.65 -7.11
N LYS A 95 -13.83 -11.47 -7.76
CA LYS A 95 -12.40 -11.63 -7.47
C LYS A 95 -11.64 -10.35 -7.81
N MET A 96 -11.99 -9.71 -8.93
CA MET A 96 -11.41 -8.45 -9.38
C MET A 96 -11.49 -7.38 -8.30
N ILE A 97 -12.67 -7.16 -7.70
CA ILE A 97 -12.85 -6.13 -6.67
C ILE A 97 -11.94 -6.42 -5.47
N ILE A 98 -11.94 -7.66 -4.98
CA ILE A 98 -11.20 -8.02 -3.79
C ILE A 98 -9.68 -7.95 -4.04
N VAL A 99 -9.20 -8.50 -5.17
CA VAL A 99 -7.77 -8.46 -5.53
C VAL A 99 -7.29 -7.02 -5.72
N TYR A 100 -8.11 -6.17 -6.33
CA TYR A 100 -7.80 -4.75 -6.48
C TYR A 100 -7.62 -4.06 -5.12
N PHE A 101 -8.57 -4.23 -4.19
CA PHE A 101 -8.47 -3.60 -2.88
C PHE A 101 -7.32 -4.17 -2.04
N ILE A 102 -7.05 -5.49 -2.09
CA ILE A 102 -5.89 -6.10 -1.43
C ILE A 102 -4.59 -5.48 -1.97
N SER A 103 -4.43 -5.45 -3.30
CA SER A 103 -3.21 -4.93 -3.93
C SER A 103 -2.99 -3.44 -3.65
N MET A 104 -4.07 -2.64 -3.69
CA MET A 104 -3.98 -1.22 -3.34
C MET A 104 -3.69 -1.00 -1.86
N LEU A 105 -4.25 -1.82 -0.97
CA LEU A 105 -3.99 -1.70 0.47
C LEU A 105 -2.53 -2.05 0.81
N LEU A 106 -1.97 -3.10 0.20
CA LEU A 106 -0.55 -3.42 0.32
C LEU A 106 0.33 -2.27 -0.19
N PHE A 107 -0.03 -1.66 -1.32
CA PHE A 107 0.68 -0.51 -1.86
C PHE A 107 0.60 0.71 -0.94
N ILE A 108 -0.56 0.97 -0.31
CA ILE A 108 -0.75 2.04 0.67
C ILE A 108 0.12 1.80 1.91
N ILE A 109 0.11 0.58 2.45
CA ILE A 109 0.94 0.20 3.60
C ILE A 109 2.41 0.47 3.29
N ALA A 110 2.90 0.02 2.13
CA ALA A 110 4.27 0.27 1.69
C ALA A 110 4.61 1.77 1.59
N LEU A 111 3.71 2.59 1.03
CA LEU A 111 3.94 4.04 0.92
C LEU A 111 3.90 4.77 2.28
N ILE A 112 3.09 4.31 3.21
CA ILE A 112 3.04 4.86 4.57
C ILE A 112 4.32 4.47 5.31
N ASP A 113 4.73 3.20 5.24
CA ASP A 113 5.94 2.70 5.88
C ASP A 113 7.19 3.43 5.38
N LEU A 114 7.32 3.68 4.08
CA LEU A 114 8.40 4.51 3.51
C LEU A 114 8.49 5.92 4.11
N LYS A 115 7.39 6.47 4.62
CA LYS A 115 7.35 7.84 5.16
C LYS A 115 7.46 7.90 6.67
N THR A 116 6.87 6.93 7.37
CA THR A 116 6.66 6.99 8.82
C THR A 116 7.35 5.86 9.58
N PHE A 117 7.84 4.84 8.90
CA PHE A 117 8.37 3.60 9.49
C PHE A 117 7.36 2.92 10.43
N ASN A 118 6.07 3.10 10.16
CA ASN A 118 4.99 2.53 10.95
C ASN A 118 3.94 1.88 10.08
N ILE A 119 3.49 0.71 10.47
CA ILE A 119 2.34 0.02 9.90
C ILE A 119 1.18 0.18 10.87
N TYR A 120 0.02 0.61 10.38
CA TYR A 120 -1.16 0.89 11.21
C TYR A 120 -2.06 -0.34 11.31
N ASP A 121 -2.42 -0.75 12.51
CA ASP A 121 -3.23 -1.94 12.81
C ASP A 121 -4.54 -1.97 12.03
N ILE A 122 -5.17 -0.82 11.82
CA ILE A 122 -6.40 -0.72 11.04
C ILE A 122 -6.21 -1.20 9.59
N THR A 123 -5.05 -0.95 8.98
CA THR A 123 -4.75 -1.38 7.63
C THR A 123 -4.54 -2.90 7.56
N ILE A 124 -3.86 -3.46 8.56
CA ILE A 124 -3.67 -4.91 8.69
C ILE A 124 -5.01 -5.61 8.92
N PHE A 125 -5.86 -5.05 9.78
CA PHE A 125 -7.18 -5.60 10.06
C PHE A 125 -8.08 -5.65 8.81
N ILE A 126 -8.10 -4.57 8.03
CA ILE A 126 -8.84 -4.53 6.75
C ILE A 126 -8.25 -5.55 5.77
N LEU A 127 -6.92 -5.63 5.68
CA LEU A 127 -6.22 -6.60 4.83
C LEU A 127 -6.58 -8.04 5.22
N PHE A 128 -6.62 -8.34 6.53
CA PHE A 128 -7.00 -9.64 7.05
C PHE A 128 -8.42 -10.04 6.62
N ILE A 129 -9.39 -9.14 6.79
CA ILE A 129 -10.79 -9.39 6.37
C ILE A 129 -10.85 -9.68 4.86
N LEU A 130 -10.23 -8.84 4.03
CA LEU A 130 -10.23 -9.02 2.57
C LEU A 130 -9.54 -10.34 2.18
N THR A 131 -8.48 -10.71 2.86
CA THR A 131 -7.75 -11.96 2.64
C THR A 131 -8.64 -13.18 2.93
N ILE A 132 -9.35 -13.19 4.04
CA ILE A 132 -10.28 -14.27 4.39
C ILE A 132 -11.39 -14.37 3.33
N ILE A 133 -12.00 -13.25 2.94
CA ILE A 133 -13.04 -13.24 1.89
C ILE A 133 -12.47 -13.79 0.57
N TYR A 134 -11.26 -13.39 0.19
CA TYR A 134 -10.60 -13.89 -1.01
C TYR A 134 -10.39 -15.41 -0.97
N ARG A 135 -9.88 -15.96 0.15
CA ARG A 135 -9.64 -17.40 0.31
C ARG A 135 -10.94 -18.20 0.29
N LEU A 136 -12.01 -17.69 0.90
CA LEU A 136 -13.34 -18.31 0.83
C LEU A 136 -13.89 -18.41 -0.60
N LEU A 137 -13.56 -17.45 -1.46
CA LEU A 137 -14.03 -17.41 -2.85
C LEU A 137 -13.14 -18.19 -3.83
N THR A 138 -11.92 -18.55 -3.45
CA THR A 138 -10.96 -19.22 -4.35
C THR A 138 -10.67 -20.65 -3.96
N SER A 139 -9.89 -20.86 -2.94
CA SER A 139 -9.48 -22.18 -2.45
C SER A 139 -9.33 -22.11 -0.94
N PHE A 140 -10.29 -22.70 -0.24
CA PHE A 140 -10.28 -22.74 1.22
C PHE A 140 -9.52 -23.97 1.70
N ASP A 141 -8.20 -23.89 1.76
CA ASP A 141 -7.35 -24.89 2.39
C ASP A 141 -6.79 -24.33 3.70
N ILE A 142 -7.38 -24.79 4.81
CA ILE A 142 -7.05 -24.30 6.16
C ILE A 142 -5.59 -24.63 6.51
N LEU A 143 -5.09 -25.80 6.13
CA LEU A 143 -3.73 -26.22 6.45
C LEU A 143 -2.71 -25.35 5.74
N ASP A 144 -2.92 -25.06 4.45
CA ASP A 144 -2.06 -24.15 3.68
C ASP A 144 -2.09 -22.73 4.23
N MET A 145 -3.26 -22.24 4.65
CA MET A 145 -3.41 -20.92 5.26
C MET A 145 -2.66 -20.79 6.59
N ILE A 146 -2.80 -21.80 7.48
CA ILE A 146 -2.12 -21.82 8.78
C ILE A 146 -0.61 -21.98 8.58
N ALA A 147 -0.18 -22.92 7.75
CA ALA A 147 1.24 -23.11 7.47
C ALA A 147 1.87 -21.85 6.86
N GLY A 148 1.20 -21.23 5.90
CA GLY A 148 1.65 -19.97 5.27
C GLY A 148 1.76 -18.82 6.25
N SER A 149 0.78 -18.65 7.13
CA SER A 149 0.80 -17.58 8.13
C SER A 149 1.91 -17.75 9.16
N LEU A 150 2.22 -18.98 9.57
CA LEU A 150 3.16 -19.25 10.65
C LEU A 150 4.62 -19.32 10.18
N VAL A 151 4.90 -19.79 8.96
CA VAL A 151 6.28 -20.10 8.52
C VAL A 151 7.20 -18.89 8.57
N ILE A 152 6.77 -17.73 8.03
CA ILE A 152 7.62 -16.53 8.00
C ILE A 152 7.47 -15.72 9.28
N SER A 153 6.25 -15.56 9.81
CA SER A 153 6.02 -14.79 11.02
C SER A 153 6.72 -15.39 12.24
N SER A 154 6.72 -16.73 12.38
CA SER A 154 7.48 -17.39 13.45
C SER A 154 9.01 -17.25 13.29
N LEU A 155 9.50 -17.30 12.05
CA LEU A 155 10.91 -17.05 11.75
C LEU A 155 11.33 -15.64 12.14
N MET A 156 10.55 -14.62 11.73
CA MET A 156 10.81 -13.22 12.09
C MET A 156 10.74 -12.99 13.60
N MET A 157 9.74 -13.60 14.27
CA MET A 157 9.62 -13.54 15.72
C MET A 157 10.80 -14.23 16.42
N GLY A 158 11.27 -15.37 15.88
CA GLY A 158 12.48 -16.04 16.34
C GLY A 158 13.72 -15.17 16.23
N ILE A 159 13.90 -14.44 15.13
CA ILE A 159 15.02 -13.51 14.96
C ILE A 159 14.97 -12.39 16.02
N ASN A 160 13.79 -11.86 16.35
CA ASN A 160 13.63 -10.83 17.38
C ASN A 160 14.03 -11.28 18.79
N ILE A 161 14.05 -12.60 19.06
CA ILE A 161 14.55 -13.13 20.34
C ILE A 161 16.07 -12.95 20.44
N PHE A 162 16.79 -13.12 19.32
CA PHE A 162 18.25 -13.00 19.28
C PHE A 162 18.75 -11.58 19.01
N ILE A 163 18.00 -10.84 18.20
CA ILE A 163 18.35 -9.46 17.79
C ILE A 163 17.19 -8.56 18.26
N LYS A 164 17.41 -7.79 19.32
CA LYS A 164 16.42 -6.82 19.79
C LYS A 164 16.06 -5.86 18.67
N ASP A 165 14.76 -5.72 18.42
CA ASP A 165 14.20 -4.83 17.40
C ASP A 165 14.69 -5.13 15.96
N GLY A 166 14.93 -6.40 15.65
CA GLY A 166 15.35 -6.83 14.31
C GLY A 166 14.27 -6.59 13.25
N PHE A 167 12.99 -6.87 13.60
CA PHE A 167 11.82 -6.59 12.77
C PHE A 167 10.75 -5.89 13.60
N GLY A 168 10.02 -4.95 12.99
CA GLY A 168 8.86 -4.32 13.59
C GLY A 168 7.72 -5.31 13.83
N ILE A 169 6.91 -5.10 14.87
CA ILE A 169 5.73 -5.94 15.14
C ILE A 169 4.77 -5.89 13.97
N GLY A 170 4.56 -4.70 13.38
CA GLY A 170 3.71 -4.52 12.21
C GLY A 170 4.16 -5.31 10.97
N ASP A 171 5.50 -5.47 10.77
CA ASP A 171 6.04 -6.29 9.69
C ASP A 171 5.70 -7.77 9.90
N ILE A 172 5.78 -8.27 11.14
CA ILE A 172 5.43 -9.66 11.49
C ILE A 172 3.94 -9.90 11.25
N GLU A 173 3.08 -8.97 11.64
CA GLU A 173 1.63 -9.05 11.43
C GLU A 173 1.29 -9.00 9.93
N LEU A 174 1.96 -8.12 9.17
CA LEU A 174 1.81 -8.05 7.72
C LEU A 174 2.18 -9.37 7.05
N MET A 175 3.30 -9.99 7.46
CA MET A 175 3.73 -11.29 6.95
C MET A 175 2.79 -12.41 7.36
N PHE A 176 2.20 -12.36 8.56
CA PHE A 176 1.18 -13.30 8.99
C PHE A 176 -0.05 -13.25 8.06
N VAL A 177 -0.60 -12.08 7.81
CA VAL A 177 -1.77 -11.89 6.93
C VAL A 177 -1.44 -12.23 5.48
N SER A 178 -0.26 -11.83 4.99
CA SER A 178 0.21 -12.16 3.64
C SER A 178 0.42 -13.67 3.46
N GLY A 179 0.83 -14.37 4.52
CA GLY A 179 0.94 -15.82 4.54
C GLY A 179 -0.41 -16.53 4.38
N ILE A 180 -1.46 -16.02 5.02
CA ILE A 180 -2.83 -16.50 4.81
C ILE A 180 -3.24 -16.30 3.34
N LEU A 181 -2.92 -15.14 2.76
CA LEU A 181 -3.27 -14.78 1.39
C LEU A 181 -2.59 -15.70 0.36
N LEU A 182 -1.29 -15.87 0.48
CA LEU A 182 -0.45 -16.52 -0.53
C LEU A 182 -0.33 -18.03 -0.33
N GLY A 183 -0.50 -18.53 0.91
CA GLY A 183 -0.23 -19.92 1.28
C GLY A 183 1.27 -20.20 1.46
N PHE A 184 1.57 -21.45 1.88
CA PHE A 184 2.91 -21.84 2.33
C PHE A 184 4.01 -21.63 1.29
N ASN A 185 3.83 -22.13 0.07
CA ASN A 185 4.89 -22.07 -0.95
C ASN A 185 5.15 -20.65 -1.44
N ASN A 186 4.08 -19.90 -1.72
CA ASN A 186 4.19 -18.58 -2.33
C ASN A 186 4.70 -17.52 -1.34
N ILE A 187 4.38 -17.65 -0.04
CA ILE A 187 4.88 -16.69 0.96
C ILE A 187 6.40 -16.80 1.13
N ILE A 188 6.96 -18.01 1.03
CA ILE A 188 8.42 -18.19 1.08
C ILE A 188 9.08 -17.49 -0.10
N ILE A 189 8.54 -17.66 -1.30
CA ILE A 189 9.06 -16.99 -2.51
C ILE A 189 8.94 -15.47 -2.37
N ALA A 190 7.80 -14.97 -1.92
CA ALA A 190 7.57 -13.54 -1.71
C ALA A 190 8.56 -12.97 -0.67
N PHE A 191 8.79 -13.65 0.43
CA PHE A 191 9.74 -13.26 1.45
C PHE A 191 11.19 -13.24 0.93
N MET A 192 11.59 -14.24 0.14
CA MET A 192 12.92 -14.26 -0.48
C MET A 192 13.11 -13.08 -1.43
N ILE A 193 12.09 -12.77 -2.23
CA ILE A 193 12.12 -11.60 -3.13
C ILE A 193 12.23 -10.31 -2.29
N ALA A 194 11.46 -10.18 -1.20
CA ALA A 194 11.51 -9.01 -0.32
C ALA A 194 12.90 -8.80 0.29
N ILE A 195 13.53 -9.87 0.79
CA ILE A 195 14.90 -9.79 1.33
C ILE A 195 15.91 -9.36 0.26
N ILE A 196 15.83 -9.95 -0.93
CA ILE A 196 16.76 -9.62 -2.04
C ILE A 196 16.59 -8.17 -2.47
N THR A 197 15.35 -7.74 -2.70
CA THR A 197 15.06 -6.37 -3.15
C THR A 197 15.39 -5.33 -2.08
N GLY A 198 15.03 -5.60 -0.82
CA GLY A 198 15.38 -4.76 0.33
C GLY A 198 16.89 -4.68 0.55
N GLY A 199 17.59 -5.82 0.41
CA GLY A 199 19.06 -5.88 0.47
C GLY A 199 19.74 -5.06 -0.62
N ILE A 200 19.28 -5.16 -1.87
CA ILE A 200 19.78 -4.36 -3.00
C ILE A 200 19.52 -2.87 -2.75
N TYR A 201 18.34 -2.52 -2.30
CA TYR A 201 17.97 -1.13 -2.00
C TYR A 201 18.82 -0.55 -0.87
N SER A 202 19.03 -1.29 0.22
CA SER A 202 19.88 -0.86 1.33
C SER A 202 21.34 -0.67 0.92
N LEU A 203 21.88 -1.60 0.12
CA LEU A 203 23.23 -1.49 -0.44
C LEU A 203 23.38 -0.24 -1.32
N PHE A 204 22.38 0.04 -2.15
CA PHE A 204 22.37 1.23 -3.01
C PHE A 204 22.37 2.53 -2.19
N LEU A 205 21.58 2.59 -1.10
CA LEU A 205 21.60 3.75 -0.20
C LEU A 205 22.93 3.94 0.52
N LEU A 206 23.58 2.84 0.95
CA LEU A 206 24.91 2.88 1.55
C LEU A 206 25.97 3.40 0.56
N LEU A 207 25.94 2.93 -0.68
CA LEU A 207 26.88 3.39 -1.73
C LEU A 207 26.69 4.88 -2.03
N LEU A 208 25.48 5.39 -1.96
CA LEU A 208 25.17 6.82 -2.11
C LEU A 208 25.50 7.65 -0.85
N LYS A 209 26.01 7.03 0.23
CA LYS A 209 26.29 7.67 1.53
C LYS A 209 25.08 8.40 2.14
N LYS A 210 23.86 7.97 1.79
CA LYS A 210 22.62 8.55 2.31
C LYS A 210 22.18 7.92 3.64
N THR A 211 22.73 6.76 3.99
CA THR A 211 22.44 6.02 5.23
C THR A 211 23.73 5.51 5.85
N THR A 212 23.69 5.21 7.15
CA THR A 212 24.78 4.53 7.88
C THR A 212 24.39 3.08 8.12
N MET A 213 25.35 2.22 8.49
CA MET A 213 25.10 0.80 8.77
C MET A 213 24.12 0.55 9.94
N HIS A 214 23.81 1.57 10.74
CA HIS A 214 22.87 1.50 11.87
C HIS A 214 21.54 2.22 11.60
N SER A 215 21.29 2.66 10.36
CA SER A 215 20.00 3.30 10.03
C SER A 215 18.92 2.25 9.81
N TYR A 216 17.73 2.48 10.38
CA TYR A 216 16.55 1.68 10.12
C TYR A 216 16.11 1.87 8.66
N ILE A 217 15.76 0.76 8.00
CA ILE A 217 15.24 0.75 6.64
C ILE A 217 13.85 0.10 6.72
N PRO A 218 12.82 0.71 6.13
CA PRO A 218 11.48 0.12 6.12
C PRO A 218 11.50 -1.22 5.39
N PHE A 219 10.81 -2.22 5.93
CA PHE A 219 10.79 -3.58 5.37
C PHE A 219 9.60 -3.82 4.46
N ALA A 220 8.46 -3.15 4.72
CA ALA A 220 7.19 -3.39 4.00
C ALA A 220 7.17 -2.98 2.51
N PRO A 221 7.98 -2.00 2.01
CA PRO A 221 7.93 -1.59 0.60
C PRO A 221 8.40 -2.66 -0.40
#